data_a5aa54f47abc01d05413075cec8715d5
#
_entry.id   a5aa54f47abc01d05413075cec8715d5
#
_cell.length_a   1.000
_cell.length_b   1.000
_cell.length_c   1.000
_cell.angle_alpha   90.00
_cell.angle_beta   90.00
_cell.angle_gamma   90.00
#
_symmetry.space_group_name_H-M   'P 1'
#
loop_
_entity.id
_entity.type
_entity.pdbx_description
1 polymer ?
#
loop_
_entity_poly.entity_id
_entity_poly.type
_entity_poly.pdbx_seq_one_letter_code
_entity_poly.pdbx_strand_id
1 'polypeptide(L)'
;MLIPAYKDMDPYDLPEEFSHLQAQDMSKLGFMQDLIRGVKKIASASGSGSSVQAPVVSSSTGNISPLLKRAFMFLEDGDWESADEYCEKVLDSDPENANAYLGKLMAEMRVRKQEDLSKCSEPFDDNNSYKKAIRFGEEQLTATLNNYVTYIKERNEMERLKGIYHKAYDAMQYADTEEVFKSAAKLFQGISGYRDADKMAERCLENAETIRKDNIYSVAWGNRNSQNIGQLESAVKLFESIPGWKDADEQAVAFRRKIEEVKAQEEAERIEKERKAEEQR
;
A
#
# COMPACT_ATOMS: atom_id res chain seq x y z
N MET A 1 13.15 -35.40 5.04
CA MET A 1 13.98 -34.22 4.83
C MET A 1 13.12 -32.99 5.04
N LEU A 2 13.54 -32.06 5.89
CA LEU A 2 12.82 -30.84 6.21
C LEU A 2 13.50 -29.69 5.48
N ILE A 3 12.74 -28.91 4.71
CA ILE A 3 13.23 -27.69 4.05
C ILE A 3 12.45 -26.54 4.69
N PRO A 4 13.07 -25.78 5.61
CA PRO A 4 12.40 -24.63 6.20
C PRO A 4 12.21 -23.54 5.15
N ALA A 5 11.05 -22.92 5.19
CA ALA A 5 10.72 -21.79 4.33
C ALA A 5 10.20 -20.63 5.19
N TYR A 6 10.57 -19.41 4.87
CA TYR A 6 10.15 -18.20 5.61
C TYR A 6 9.64 -17.14 4.64
N LYS A 7 8.78 -16.29 5.15
CA LYS A 7 8.22 -15.17 4.42
C LYS A 7 8.10 -13.97 5.36
N ASP A 8 8.52 -12.80 4.89
CA ASP A 8 8.39 -11.51 5.61
C ASP A 8 9.08 -11.48 7.00
N MET A 9 10.16 -12.24 7.19
CA MET A 9 10.98 -12.23 8.40
C MET A 9 12.48 -12.20 8.05
N ASP A 10 13.33 -11.74 8.99
CA ASP A 10 14.77 -11.78 8.81
C ASP A 10 15.27 -13.25 8.86
N PRO A 11 16.14 -13.68 7.94
CA PRO A 11 16.74 -15.01 7.97
C PRO A 11 17.44 -15.37 9.30
N TYR A 12 17.90 -14.37 10.03
CA TYR A 12 18.55 -14.53 11.35
C TYR A 12 17.58 -14.70 12.50
N ASP A 13 16.27 -14.42 12.29
CA ASP A 13 15.22 -14.61 13.28
C ASP A 13 14.61 -16.03 13.24
N LEU A 14 15.17 -16.93 12.43
CA LEU A 14 14.75 -18.33 12.42
C LEU A 14 15.08 -18.99 13.77
N PRO A 15 14.18 -19.85 14.30
CA PRO A 15 14.44 -20.61 15.51
C PRO A 15 15.77 -21.38 15.41
N GLU A 16 16.51 -21.43 16.52
CA GLU A 16 17.87 -21.98 16.57
C GLU A 16 17.93 -23.45 16.10
N GLU A 17 16.83 -24.19 16.27
CA GLU A 17 16.66 -25.57 15.79
C GLU A 17 16.77 -25.70 14.25
N PHE A 18 16.53 -24.63 13.49
CA PHE A 18 16.61 -24.61 12.04
C PHE A 18 17.84 -23.89 11.51
N SER A 19 18.68 -23.33 12.37
CA SER A 19 19.86 -22.52 12.01
C SER A 19 20.88 -23.28 11.15
N HIS A 20 20.92 -24.60 11.27
CA HIS A 20 21.79 -25.49 10.49
C HIS A 20 21.20 -25.94 9.15
N LEU A 21 19.95 -25.57 8.86
CA LEU A 21 19.28 -25.92 7.60
C LEU A 21 19.29 -24.74 6.66
N GLN A 22 19.46 -25.02 5.37
CA GLN A 22 19.34 -23.97 4.35
C GLN A 22 17.87 -23.61 4.16
N ALA A 23 17.44 -22.49 4.75
CA ALA A 23 16.09 -22.00 4.64
C ALA A 23 15.84 -21.31 3.30
N GLN A 24 14.64 -21.48 2.76
CA GLN A 24 14.20 -20.88 1.50
C GLN A 24 13.33 -19.66 1.77
N ASP A 25 13.71 -18.54 1.19
CA ASP A 25 12.95 -17.30 1.24
C ASP A 25 11.75 -17.35 0.28
N MET A 26 10.55 -17.45 0.83
CA MET A 26 9.31 -17.53 0.05
C MET A 26 8.93 -16.20 -0.65
N SER A 27 9.57 -15.09 -0.27
CA SER A 27 9.34 -13.79 -0.90
C SER A 27 10.12 -13.62 -2.21
N LYS A 28 11.11 -14.50 -2.47
CA LYS A 28 11.92 -14.44 -3.70
C LYS A 28 11.18 -14.95 -4.91
N LEU A 29 11.28 -14.20 -6.00
CA LEU A 29 10.81 -14.65 -7.31
C LEU A 29 11.53 -15.96 -7.68
N GLY A 30 10.75 -17.00 -8.05
CA GLY A 30 11.30 -18.32 -8.39
C GLY A 30 11.43 -19.30 -7.22
N PHE A 31 11.08 -18.91 -5.99
CA PHE A 31 11.07 -19.80 -4.82
C PHE A 31 10.47 -21.18 -5.11
N MET A 32 9.26 -21.23 -5.70
CA MET A 32 8.60 -22.50 -6.03
C MET A 32 9.37 -23.33 -7.04
N GLN A 33 10.03 -22.70 -8.00
CA GLN A 33 10.85 -23.39 -9.01
C GLN A 33 12.13 -23.95 -8.39
N ASP A 34 12.77 -23.20 -7.51
CA ASP A 34 13.96 -23.64 -6.80
C ASP A 34 13.63 -24.77 -5.82
N LEU A 35 12.49 -24.68 -5.13
CA LEU A 35 11.98 -25.74 -4.27
C LEU A 35 11.69 -27.03 -5.07
N ILE A 36 10.97 -26.92 -6.20
CA ILE A 36 10.66 -28.05 -7.08
C ILE A 36 11.96 -28.66 -7.65
N ARG A 37 12.94 -27.83 -8.05
CA ARG A 37 14.25 -28.28 -8.54
C ARG A 37 15.00 -29.00 -7.44
N GLY A 38 15.02 -28.49 -6.22
CA GLY A 38 15.61 -29.11 -5.05
C GLY A 38 15.00 -30.47 -4.72
N VAL A 39 13.66 -30.55 -4.71
CA VAL A 39 12.92 -31.79 -4.47
C VAL A 39 13.16 -32.80 -5.57
N LYS A 40 13.15 -32.42 -6.86
CA LYS A 40 13.44 -33.28 -7.99
C LYS A 40 14.88 -33.81 -7.94
N LYS A 41 15.86 -33.00 -7.58
CA LYS A 41 17.28 -33.42 -7.43
C LYS A 41 17.43 -34.47 -6.33
N ILE A 42 16.68 -34.38 -5.27
CA ILE A 42 16.70 -35.34 -4.16
C ILE A 42 15.97 -36.63 -4.54
N ALA A 43 14.81 -36.51 -5.19
CA ALA A 43 14.05 -37.68 -5.66
C ALA A 43 14.82 -38.50 -6.72
N SER A 44 15.64 -37.86 -7.58
CA SER A 44 16.49 -38.54 -8.57
C SER A 44 17.78 -39.08 -7.98
N ALA A 45 18.24 -38.64 -6.82
CA ALA A 45 19.40 -39.16 -6.13
C ALA A 45 19.17 -40.51 -5.43
N SER A 46 17.92 -41.01 -5.35
CA SER A 46 17.56 -42.29 -4.73
C SER A 46 17.57 -43.50 -5.70
N GLY A 47 18.02 -43.33 -6.93
CA GLY A 47 18.10 -44.40 -7.93
C GLY A 47 19.51 -44.46 -8.56
N SER A 48 20.19 -45.55 -8.29
CA SER A 48 21.52 -46.01 -8.70
C SER A 48 22.13 -45.50 -9.99
N GLY A 49 23.43 -45.15 -9.89
CA GLY A 49 24.51 -45.67 -10.78
C GLY A 49 24.81 -44.92 -12.05
N SER A 50 25.98 -44.24 -12.02
CA SER A 50 26.97 -44.09 -13.10
C SER A 50 26.62 -43.31 -14.38
N SER A 51 27.23 -42.23 -14.49
CA SER A 51 28.18 -41.69 -15.50
C SER A 51 28.09 -40.16 -15.57
N VAL A 52 29.27 -39.56 -15.44
CA VAL A 52 29.51 -38.13 -15.57
C VAL A 52 29.23 -37.69 -17.02
N GLN A 53 28.13 -37.01 -17.24
CA GLN A 53 27.97 -36.10 -18.35
C GLN A 53 27.27 -34.83 -17.82
N ALA A 54 27.90 -33.69 -18.10
CA ALA A 54 27.35 -32.40 -17.80
C ALA A 54 25.85 -32.32 -18.23
N PRO A 55 24.93 -31.71 -17.42
CA PRO A 55 23.59 -31.57 -17.87
C PRO A 55 23.58 -30.57 -19.04
N VAL A 56 23.51 -31.11 -20.23
CA VAL A 56 22.99 -30.42 -21.38
C VAL A 56 21.55 -30.12 -20.97
N VAL A 57 21.25 -28.86 -20.75
CA VAL A 57 19.88 -28.35 -20.68
C VAL A 57 19.21 -28.73 -21.99
N SER A 58 18.47 -29.82 -21.98
CA SER A 58 17.58 -30.18 -23.08
C SER A 58 16.39 -29.22 -23.01
N SER A 59 16.64 -27.96 -23.41
CA SER A 59 15.60 -27.20 -24.08
C SER A 59 15.22 -28.03 -25.30
N SER A 60 13.97 -28.37 -25.47
CA SER A 60 13.38 -28.77 -26.74
C SER A 60 13.58 -27.62 -27.74
N THR A 61 14.82 -27.52 -28.26
CA THR A 61 15.15 -26.62 -29.35
C THR A 61 14.64 -27.25 -30.62
N GLY A 62 13.36 -27.14 -30.90
CA GLY A 62 12.90 -27.07 -32.27
C GLY A 62 13.72 -25.99 -32.96
N ASN A 63 14.30 -26.30 -34.12
CA ASN A 63 15.22 -25.53 -34.97
C ASN A 63 15.22 -24.04 -34.69
N ILE A 64 16.06 -23.57 -33.73
CA ILE A 64 16.29 -22.15 -33.54
C ILE A 64 16.98 -21.65 -34.81
N SER A 65 16.27 -20.88 -35.62
CA SER A 65 16.82 -20.28 -36.82
C SER A 65 18.14 -19.55 -36.50
N PRO A 66 19.16 -19.62 -37.33
CA PRO A 66 20.40 -18.85 -37.18
C PRO A 66 20.15 -17.35 -37.03
N LEU A 67 19.05 -16.83 -37.65
CA LEU A 67 18.61 -15.44 -37.51
C LEU A 67 18.15 -15.13 -36.08
N LEU A 68 17.38 -16.05 -35.48
CA LEU A 68 16.91 -15.88 -34.11
C LEU A 68 18.07 -15.88 -33.10
N LYS A 69 19.05 -16.78 -33.28
CA LYS A 69 20.27 -16.76 -32.45
C LYS A 69 20.98 -15.41 -32.52
N ARG A 70 21.10 -14.87 -33.73
CA ARG A 70 21.75 -13.57 -33.94
C ARG A 70 20.96 -12.43 -33.30
N ALA A 71 19.62 -12.47 -33.37
CA ALA A 71 18.76 -11.51 -32.68
C ALA A 71 19.04 -11.50 -31.16
N PHE A 72 19.11 -12.68 -30.53
CA PHE A 72 19.42 -12.78 -29.10
C PHE A 72 20.86 -12.33 -28.75
N MET A 73 21.84 -12.54 -29.63
CA MET A 73 23.18 -11.96 -29.44
C MET A 73 23.15 -10.43 -29.45
N PHE A 74 22.41 -9.81 -30.36
CA PHE A 74 22.23 -8.35 -30.37
C PHE A 74 21.54 -7.85 -29.08
N LEU A 75 20.56 -8.58 -28.54
CA LEU A 75 19.97 -8.26 -27.24
C LEU A 75 21.00 -8.27 -26.11
N GLU A 76 21.87 -9.30 -26.06
CA GLU A 76 22.94 -9.38 -25.06
C GLU A 76 23.92 -8.21 -25.18
N ASP A 77 24.22 -7.78 -26.41
CA ASP A 77 25.09 -6.64 -26.71
C ASP A 77 24.40 -5.29 -26.43
N GLY A 78 23.07 -5.26 -26.34
CA GLY A 78 22.26 -4.05 -26.13
C GLY A 78 21.96 -3.29 -27.43
N ASP A 79 22.13 -3.95 -28.58
CA ASP A 79 21.74 -3.43 -29.91
C ASP A 79 20.28 -3.80 -30.20
N TRP A 80 19.37 -2.98 -29.67
CA TRP A 80 17.93 -3.22 -29.72
C TRP A 80 17.36 -3.16 -31.14
N GLU A 81 17.88 -2.26 -31.98
CA GLU A 81 17.43 -2.07 -33.33
C GLU A 81 17.78 -3.27 -34.21
N SER A 82 19.03 -3.73 -34.16
CA SER A 82 19.44 -4.93 -34.87
C SER A 82 18.71 -6.17 -34.36
N ALA A 83 18.48 -6.28 -33.05
CA ALA A 83 17.72 -7.39 -32.48
C ALA A 83 16.29 -7.46 -33.02
N ASP A 84 15.59 -6.31 -33.06
CA ASP A 84 14.23 -6.21 -33.59
C ASP A 84 14.19 -6.56 -35.10
N GLU A 85 15.11 -5.99 -35.89
CA GLU A 85 15.21 -6.29 -37.31
C GLU A 85 15.42 -7.79 -37.59
N TYR A 86 16.27 -8.44 -36.81
CA TYR A 86 16.51 -9.87 -36.99
C TYR A 86 15.33 -10.72 -36.53
N CYS A 87 14.58 -10.30 -35.50
CA CYS A 87 13.32 -10.92 -35.14
C CYS A 87 12.27 -10.78 -36.25
N GLU A 88 12.16 -9.63 -36.90
CA GLU A 88 11.28 -9.45 -38.08
C GLU A 88 11.64 -10.38 -39.23
N LYS A 89 12.93 -10.52 -39.56
CA LYS A 89 13.39 -11.49 -40.57
C LYS A 89 13.00 -12.93 -40.23
N VAL A 90 12.95 -13.30 -38.94
CA VAL A 90 12.43 -14.59 -38.54
C VAL A 90 10.93 -14.68 -38.78
N LEU A 91 10.19 -13.63 -38.45
CA LEU A 91 8.74 -13.59 -38.60
C LEU A 91 8.28 -13.53 -40.05
N ASP A 92 9.11 -13.02 -40.99
CA ASP A 92 8.87 -13.11 -42.46
C ASP A 92 8.82 -14.58 -42.93
N SER A 93 9.58 -15.47 -42.27
CA SER A 93 9.66 -16.87 -42.59
C SER A 93 8.75 -17.75 -41.75
N ASP A 94 8.51 -17.34 -40.52
CA ASP A 94 7.71 -18.07 -39.52
C ASP A 94 6.90 -17.06 -38.69
N PRO A 95 5.71 -16.63 -39.19
CA PRO A 95 4.89 -15.59 -38.55
C PRO A 95 4.34 -15.97 -37.15
N GLU A 96 4.39 -17.24 -36.77
CA GLU A 96 3.93 -17.75 -35.49
C GLU A 96 5.10 -18.03 -34.51
N ASN A 97 6.29 -17.57 -34.80
CA ASN A 97 7.45 -17.81 -33.96
C ASN A 97 7.38 -17.03 -32.65
N ALA A 98 7.00 -17.70 -31.58
CA ALA A 98 6.88 -17.11 -30.25
C ALA A 98 8.19 -16.52 -29.72
N ASN A 99 9.33 -17.16 -30.00
CA ASN A 99 10.63 -16.67 -29.55
C ASN A 99 11.07 -15.40 -30.29
N ALA A 100 10.65 -15.22 -31.55
CA ALA A 100 10.88 -13.97 -32.26
C ALA A 100 10.06 -12.83 -31.65
N TYR A 101 8.80 -13.08 -31.27
CA TYR A 101 8.01 -12.10 -30.53
C TYR A 101 8.56 -11.81 -29.12
N LEU A 102 9.11 -12.82 -28.45
CA LEU A 102 9.86 -12.62 -27.18
C LEU A 102 11.07 -11.70 -27.40
N GLY A 103 11.85 -11.96 -28.47
CA GLY A 103 12.99 -11.10 -28.81
C GLY A 103 12.58 -9.64 -29.08
N LYS A 104 11.47 -9.43 -29.82
CA LYS A 104 10.89 -8.08 -30.03
C LYS A 104 10.47 -7.43 -28.73
N LEU A 105 9.76 -8.15 -27.86
CA LEU A 105 9.39 -7.66 -26.53
C LEU A 105 10.62 -7.23 -25.75
N MET A 106 11.68 -8.06 -25.74
CA MET A 106 12.92 -7.74 -25.04
C MET A 106 13.63 -6.51 -25.63
N ALA A 107 13.64 -6.35 -26.92
CA ALA A 107 14.17 -5.16 -27.59
C ALA A 107 13.39 -3.89 -27.22
N GLU A 108 12.06 -3.95 -27.27
CA GLU A 108 11.15 -2.85 -26.90
C GLU A 108 11.33 -2.44 -25.42
N MET A 109 11.45 -3.43 -24.52
CA MET A 109 11.68 -3.20 -23.08
C MET A 109 13.15 -2.89 -22.75
N ARG A 110 14.05 -2.95 -23.73
CA ARG A 110 15.50 -2.76 -23.59
C ARG A 110 16.12 -3.66 -22.52
N VAL A 111 15.77 -4.91 -22.53
CA VAL A 111 16.32 -5.94 -21.62
C VAL A 111 17.19 -6.93 -22.38
N ARG A 112 18.34 -7.29 -21.76
CA ARG A 112 19.32 -8.15 -22.38
C ARG A 112 19.01 -9.64 -22.25
N LYS A 113 18.29 -9.99 -21.19
CA LYS A 113 17.93 -11.38 -20.84
C LYS A 113 16.45 -11.44 -20.53
N GLN A 114 15.85 -12.58 -20.80
CA GLN A 114 14.42 -12.80 -20.54
C GLN A 114 14.06 -12.56 -19.07
N GLU A 115 14.93 -12.96 -18.12
CA GLU A 115 14.68 -12.81 -16.69
C GLU A 115 14.61 -11.33 -16.28
N ASP A 116 15.27 -10.44 -17.02
CA ASP A 116 15.26 -9.01 -16.74
C ASP A 116 13.91 -8.35 -17.04
N LEU A 117 13.03 -9.00 -17.81
CA LEU A 117 11.66 -8.58 -18.00
C LEU A 117 10.91 -8.43 -16.66
N SER A 118 11.22 -9.27 -15.69
CA SER A 118 10.64 -9.17 -14.34
C SER A 118 11.01 -7.88 -13.60
N LYS A 119 12.07 -7.19 -14.02
CA LYS A 119 12.59 -5.96 -13.42
C LYS A 119 12.00 -4.69 -14.07
N CYS A 120 11.21 -4.82 -15.14
CA CYS A 120 10.57 -3.68 -15.77
C CYS A 120 9.73 -2.91 -14.74
N SER A 121 9.71 -1.57 -14.86
CA SER A 121 8.93 -0.70 -13.97
C SER A 121 7.43 -0.86 -14.18
N GLU A 122 7.01 -1.01 -15.43
CA GLU A 122 5.61 -1.15 -15.82
C GLU A 122 5.31 -2.55 -16.35
N PRO A 123 4.11 -3.09 -16.10
CA PRO A 123 3.66 -4.33 -16.70
C PRO A 123 3.50 -4.17 -18.21
N PHE A 124 3.84 -5.21 -18.95
CA PHE A 124 3.84 -5.20 -20.42
C PHE A 124 2.72 -6.05 -21.04
N ASP A 125 1.67 -6.36 -20.30
CA ASP A 125 0.56 -7.19 -20.79
C ASP A 125 -0.27 -6.55 -21.91
N ASP A 126 -0.20 -5.22 -22.06
CA ASP A 126 -0.79 -4.53 -23.20
C ASP A 126 0.08 -4.52 -24.45
N ASN A 127 1.34 -4.92 -24.34
CA ASN A 127 2.29 -4.95 -25.43
C ASN A 127 1.90 -6.00 -26.51
N ASN A 128 2.03 -5.62 -27.79
CA ASN A 128 1.64 -6.50 -28.91
C ASN A 128 2.56 -7.70 -29.05
N SER A 129 3.86 -7.52 -28.85
CA SER A 129 4.86 -8.58 -28.96
C SER A 129 4.65 -9.61 -27.83
N TYR A 130 4.31 -9.15 -26.62
CA TYR A 130 3.91 -10.02 -25.51
C TYR A 130 2.65 -10.84 -25.87
N LYS A 131 1.57 -10.18 -26.34
CA LYS A 131 0.30 -10.85 -26.70
C LYS A 131 0.52 -11.94 -27.75
N LYS A 132 1.41 -11.70 -28.72
CA LYS A 132 1.76 -12.68 -29.74
C LYS A 132 2.68 -13.78 -29.20
N ALA A 133 3.65 -13.43 -28.35
CA ALA A 133 4.53 -14.41 -27.71
C ALA A 133 3.74 -15.42 -26.86
N ILE A 134 2.74 -14.98 -26.08
CA ILE A 134 1.88 -15.89 -25.31
C ILE A 134 0.89 -16.67 -26.17
N ARG A 135 0.42 -16.07 -27.28
CA ARG A 135 -0.52 -16.74 -28.19
C ARG A 135 0.09 -17.92 -28.93
N PHE A 136 1.34 -17.78 -29.38
CA PHE A 136 2.04 -18.79 -30.17
C PHE A 136 3.06 -19.60 -29.34
N GLY A 137 3.28 -19.21 -28.08
CA GLY A 137 4.24 -19.82 -27.19
C GLY A 137 3.77 -21.13 -26.59
N GLU A 138 4.74 -22.00 -26.30
CA GLU A 138 4.50 -23.18 -25.48
C GLU A 138 4.06 -22.78 -24.06
N GLU A 139 3.40 -23.72 -23.37
CA GLU A 139 2.88 -23.51 -22.01
C GLU A 139 3.92 -22.94 -21.04
N GLN A 140 5.16 -23.42 -21.14
CA GLN A 140 6.25 -22.95 -20.26
C GLN A 140 6.61 -21.48 -20.49
N LEU A 141 6.72 -21.04 -21.75
CA LEU A 141 7.00 -19.65 -22.09
C LEU A 141 5.87 -18.74 -21.64
N THR A 142 4.63 -19.15 -21.98
CA THR A 142 3.41 -18.41 -21.62
C THR A 142 3.30 -18.25 -20.10
N ALA A 143 3.49 -19.32 -19.34
CA ALA A 143 3.46 -19.27 -17.87
C ALA A 143 4.55 -18.33 -17.33
N THR A 144 5.77 -18.39 -17.87
CA THR A 144 6.89 -17.55 -17.43
C THR A 144 6.61 -16.06 -17.66
N LEU A 145 6.13 -15.69 -18.85
CA LEU A 145 5.81 -14.30 -19.18
C LEU A 145 4.63 -13.76 -18.37
N ASN A 146 3.59 -14.57 -18.16
CA ASN A 146 2.47 -14.21 -17.29
C ASN A 146 2.92 -13.99 -15.84
N ASN A 147 3.83 -14.84 -15.33
CA ASN A 147 4.38 -14.69 -13.99
C ASN A 147 5.17 -13.38 -13.83
N TYR A 148 5.94 -12.97 -14.84
CA TYR A 148 6.63 -11.67 -14.80
C TYR A 148 5.66 -10.51 -14.73
N VAL A 149 4.61 -10.51 -15.55
CA VAL A 149 3.56 -9.48 -15.51
C VAL A 149 2.88 -9.43 -14.15
N THR A 150 2.49 -10.59 -13.61
CA THR A 150 1.87 -10.69 -12.29
C THR A 150 2.79 -10.14 -11.21
N TYR A 151 4.04 -10.54 -11.20
CA TYR A 151 5.05 -10.06 -10.25
C TYR A 151 5.23 -8.53 -10.30
N ILE A 152 5.30 -7.95 -11.51
CA ILE A 152 5.44 -6.49 -11.66
C ILE A 152 4.20 -5.77 -11.10
N LYS A 153 3.00 -6.28 -11.40
CA LYS A 153 1.75 -5.72 -10.88
C LYS A 153 1.67 -5.79 -9.35
N GLU A 154 2.00 -6.94 -8.77
CA GLU A 154 2.02 -7.13 -7.32
C GLU A 154 3.06 -6.23 -6.64
N ARG A 155 4.28 -6.17 -7.19
CA ARG A 155 5.33 -5.28 -6.68
C ARG A 155 4.89 -3.82 -6.71
N ASN A 156 4.36 -3.35 -7.84
CA ASN A 156 3.94 -1.96 -8.00
C ASN A 156 2.78 -1.62 -7.06
N GLU A 157 1.82 -2.55 -6.88
CA GLU A 157 0.74 -2.37 -5.92
C GLU A 157 1.25 -2.32 -4.48
N MET A 158 2.19 -3.19 -4.13
CA MET A 158 2.82 -3.17 -2.80
C MET A 158 3.56 -1.85 -2.53
N GLU A 159 4.30 -1.34 -3.53
CA GLU A 159 4.96 -0.04 -3.43
C GLU A 159 3.96 1.11 -3.31
N ARG A 160 2.84 1.05 -4.04
CA ARG A 160 1.75 2.02 -3.94
C ARG A 160 1.14 2.03 -2.54
N LEU A 161 0.79 0.85 -2.02
CA LEU A 161 0.22 0.71 -0.67
C LEU A 161 1.19 1.22 0.40
N LYS A 162 2.47 0.87 0.28
CA LYS A 162 3.53 1.35 1.17
C LYS A 162 3.65 2.87 1.13
N GLY A 163 3.63 3.47 -0.06
CA GLY A 163 3.70 4.93 -0.22
C GLY A 163 2.52 5.65 0.44
N ILE A 164 1.30 5.14 0.25
CA ILE A 164 0.10 5.70 0.89
C ILE A 164 0.18 5.54 2.41
N TYR A 165 0.61 4.37 2.90
CA TYR A 165 0.76 4.12 4.34
C TYR A 165 1.72 5.11 4.99
N HIS A 166 2.91 5.33 4.41
CA HIS A 166 3.88 6.30 4.93
C HIS A 166 3.30 7.72 4.94
N LYS A 167 2.67 8.13 3.84
CA LYS A 167 2.02 9.45 3.76
C LYS A 167 0.94 9.64 4.84
N ALA A 168 0.13 8.61 5.07
CA ALA A 168 -0.91 8.64 6.10
C ALA A 168 -0.31 8.70 7.50
N TYR A 169 0.75 7.93 7.73
CA TYR A 169 1.44 7.88 9.01
C TYR A 169 2.11 9.22 9.34
N ASP A 170 2.79 9.84 8.39
CA ASP A 170 3.40 11.17 8.55
C ASP A 170 2.31 12.22 8.83
N ALA A 171 1.21 12.19 8.06
CA ALA A 171 0.10 13.08 8.30
C ALA A 171 -0.49 12.93 9.71
N MET A 172 -0.63 11.69 10.21
CA MET A 172 -1.10 11.41 11.56
C MET A 172 -0.11 11.92 12.62
N GLN A 173 1.19 11.72 12.40
CA GLN A 173 2.23 12.06 13.39
C GLN A 173 2.35 13.57 13.62
N TYR A 174 2.13 14.36 12.58
CA TYR A 174 2.20 15.83 12.64
C TYR A 174 0.82 16.50 12.69
N ALA A 175 -0.23 15.72 12.93
CA ALA A 175 -1.60 16.23 13.00
C ALA A 175 -1.82 17.03 14.30
N ASP A 176 -2.32 18.25 14.15
CA ASP A 176 -2.70 19.16 15.23
C ASP A 176 -4.16 19.63 15.14
N THR A 177 -4.85 19.24 14.07
CA THR A 177 -6.24 19.61 13.82
C THR A 177 -7.11 18.40 13.51
N GLU A 178 -8.42 18.57 13.73
CA GLU A 178 -9.44 17.58 13.40
C GLU A 178 -9.39 17.17 11.92
N GLU A 179 -9.24 18.15 11.02
CA GLU A 179 -9.22 17.95 9.57
C GLU A 179 -8.03 17.12 9.12
N VAL A 180 -6.84 17.35 9.71
CA VAL A 180 -5.63 16.61 9.37
C VAL A 180 -5.75 15.15 9.82
N PHE A 181 -6.26 14.89 11.03
CA PHE A 181 -6.54 13.53 11.48
C PHE A 181 -7.58 12.82 10.61
N LYS A 182 -8.66 13.48 10.23
CA LYS A 182 -9.67 12.93 9.31
C LYS A 182 -9.09 12.62 7.93
N SER A 183 -8.19 13.46 7.45
CA SER A 183 -7.50 13.24 6.18
C SER A 183 -6.57 12.03 6.24
N ALA A 184 -5.81 11.88 7.33
CA ALA A 184 -4.98 10.70 7.58
C ALA A 184 -5.82 9.42 7.67
N ALA A 185 -6.96 9.47 8.39
CA ALA A 185 -7.89 8.35 8.48
C ALA A 185 -8.39 7.89 7.10
N LYS A 186 -8.75 8.82 6.22
CA LYS A 186 -9.17 8.50 4.84
C LYS A 186 -8.08 7.81 4.03
N LEU A 187 -6.82 8.24 4.20
CA LEU A 187 -5.69 7.59 3.52
C LEU A 187 -5.52 6.14 4.00
N PHE A 188 -5.58 5.89 5.32
CA PHE A 188 -5.52 4.55 5.88
C PHE A 188 -6.71 3.68 5.43
N GLN A 189 -7.93 4.23 5.43
CA GLN A 189 -9.13 3.53 4.92
C GLN A 189 -9.00 3.15 3.44
N GLY A 190 -8.33 3.99 2.64
CA GLY A 190 -8.05 3.69 1.22
C GLY A 190 -7.10 2.51 0.97
N ILE A 191 -6.46 2.00 2.03
CA ILE A 191 -5.56 0.84 2.01
C ILE A 191 -5.96 -0.19 3.08
N SER A 192 -7.26 -0.35 3.31
CA SER A 192 -7.81 -1.31 4.26
C SER A 192 -7.22 -2.72 4.03
N GLY A 193 -6.89 -3.43 5.10
CA GLY A 193 -6.24 -4.74 5.06
C GLY A 193 -4.71 -4.70 4.85
N TYR A 194 -4.12 -3.53 4.58
CA TYR A 194 -2.67 -3.40 4.50
C TYR A 194 -2.09 -3.12 5.89
N ARG A 195 -1.27 -4.05 6.40
CA ARG A 195 -0.67 -3.96 7.74
C ARG A 195 -1.74 -3.67 8.82
N ASP A 196 -1.54 -2.62 9.59
CA ASP A 196 -2.42 -2.13 10.66
C ASP A 196 -3.21 -0.86 10.26
N ALA A 197 -3.39 -0.64 8.95
CA ALA A 197 -4.04 0.57 8.42
C ALA A 197 -5.44 0.80 9.03
N ASP A 198 -6.21 -0.26 9.21
CA ASP A 198 -7.56 -0.16 9.79
C ASP A 198 -7.51 0.37 11.24
N LYS A 199 -6.57 -0.12 12.06
CA LYS A 199 -6.35 0.37 13.42
C LYS A 199 -5.85 1.81 13.45
N MET A 200 -4.97 2.18 12.50
CA MET A 200 -4.49 3.55 12.38
C MET A 200 -5.60 4.50 11.96
N ALA A 201 -6.49 4.07 11.05
CA ALA A 201 -7.66 4.85 10.67
C ALA A 201 -8.59 5.12 11.87
N GLU A 202 -8.90 4.10 12.65
CA GLU A 202 -9.70 4.21 13.86
C GLU A 202 -9.06 5.18 14.87
N ARG A 203 -7.77 5.02 15.14
CA ARG A 203 -7.02 5.92 16.03
C ARG A 203 -7.02 7.38 15.56
N CYS A 204 -6.92 7.60 14.26
CA CYS A 204 -7.02 8.95 13.69
C CYS A 204 -8.40 9.55 13.93
N LEU A 205 -9.47 8.77 13.76
CA LEU A 205 -10.84 9.24 14.01
C LEU A 205 -11.08 9.54 15.51
N GLU A 206 -10.56 8.73 16.41
CA GLU A 206 -10.61 8.96 17.85
C GLU A 206 -9.89 10.27 18.24
N ASN A 207 -8.69 10.50 17.69
CA ASN A 207 -7.93 11.73 17.92
C ASN A 207 -8.66 12.96 17.34
N ALA A 208 -9.24 12.84 16.15
CA ALA A 208 -10.04 13.89 15.54
C ALA A 208 -11.24 14.28 16.43
N GLU A 209 -11.94 13.29 16.97
CA GLU A 209 -13.07 13.51 17.87
C GLU A 209 -12.62 14.12 19.20
N THR A 210 -11.46 13.72 19.72
CA THR A 210 -10.85 14.31 20.91
C THR A 210 -10.58 15.81 20.72
N ILE A 211 -9.92 16.18 19.62
CA ILE A 211 -9.66 17.59 19.28
C ILE A 211 -10.95 18.37 19.08
N ARG A 212 -11.93 17.79 18.38
CA ARG A 212 -13.25 18.41 18.19
C ARG A 212 -13.90 18.75 19.53
N LYS A 213 -13.94 17.79 20.45
CA LYS A 213 -14.52 18.00 21.78
C LYS A 213 -13.74 19.02 22.60
N ASP A 214 -12.42 18.99 22.55
CA ASP A 214 -11.55 19.96 23.22
C ASP A 214 -11.78 21.38 22.71
N ASN A 215 -11.94 21.55 21.40
CA ASN A 215 -12.24 22.85 20.80
C ASN A 215 -13.61 23.36 21.23
N ILE A 216 -14.65 22.52 21.20
CA ILE A 216 -15.99 22.87 21.67
C ILE A 216 -15.93 23.27 23.15
N TYR A 217 -15.26 22.49 24.00
CA TYR A 217 -15.09 22.81 25.41
C TYR A 217 -14.39 24.15 25.61
N SER A 218 -13.30 24.41 24.89
CA SER A 218 -12.54 25.68 24.97
C SER A 218 -13.38 26.87 24.59
N VAL A 219 -14.16 26.77 23.50
CA VAL A 219 -15.06 27.84 23.06
C VAL A 219 -16.16 28.12 24.11
N ALA A 220 -16.76 27.07 24.64
CA ALA A 220 -17.76 27.18 25.71
C ALA A 220 -17.19 27.83 26.97
N TRP A 221 -16.02 27.34 27.42
CA TRP A 221 -15.31 27.84 28.61
C TRP A 221 -14.86 29.30 28.46
N GLY A 222 -14.55 29.73 27.24
CA GLY A 222 -14.21 31.12 26.94
C GLY A 222 -15.28 32.13 27.39
N ASN A 223 -16.55 31.72 27.47
CA ASN A 223 -17.67 32.55 27.90
C ASN A 223 -17.87 32.59 29.43
N ARG A 224 -17.02 31.97 30.23
CA ARG A 224 -17.21 31.86 31.70
C ARG A 224 -17.33 33.19 32.43
N ASN A 225 -16.71 34.25 31.92
CA ASN A 225 -16.74 35.58 32.50
C ASN A 225 -17.80 36.51 31.85
N SER A 226 -18.53 36.02 30.86
CA SER A 226 -19.58 36.83 30.18
C SER A 226 -20.73 37.17 31.13
N GLN A 227 -21.28 38.35 30.92
CA GLN A 227 -22.55 38.81 31.50
C GLN A 227 -23.65 38.83 30.43
N ASN A 228 -23.37 38.47 29.20
CA ASN A 228 -24.33 38.40 28.13
C ASN A 228 -25.06 37.05 28.17
N ILE A 229 -26.38 37.07 28.40
CA ILE A 229 -27.22 35.89 28.53
C ILE A 229 -27.12 35.01 27.27
N GLY A 230 -27.14 35.60 26.06
CA GLY A 230 -27.07 34.85 24.79
C GLY A 230 -25.73 34.12 24.60
N GLN A 231 -24.61 34.69 25.08
CA GLN A 231 -23.32 34.04 25.09
C GLN A 231 -23.26 32.87 26.10
N LEU A 232 -23.85 33.07 27.29
CA LEU A 232 -23.95 32.02 28.29
C LEU A 232 -24.85 30.87 27.83
N GLU A 233 -25.98 31.15 27.21
CA GLU A 233 -26.87 30.13 26.61
C GLU A 233 -26.17 29.34 25.47
N SER A 234 -25.40 30.05 24.65
CA SER A 234 -24.59 29.40 23.62
C SER A 234 -23.55 28.46 24.22
N ALA A 235 -22.88 28.86 25.30
CA ALA A 235 -21.92 28.01 26.00
C ALA A 235 -22.60 26.77 26.62
N VAL A 236 -23.80 26.90 27.20
CA VAL A 236 -24.58 25.77 27.70
C VAL A 236 -24.82 24.73 26.57
N LYS A 237 -25.31 25.20 25.42
CA LYS A 237 -25.54 24.31 24.25
C LYS A 237 -24.27 23.60 23.78
N LEU A 238 -23.13 24.30 23.81
CA LEU A 238 -21.85 23.70 23.43
C LEU A 238 -21.45 22.61 24.43
N PHE A 239 -21.52 22.84 25.74
CA PHE A 239 -21.24 21.81 26.75
C PHE A 239 -22.18 20.61 26.62
N GLU A 240 -23.47 20.84 26.39
CA GLU A 240 -24.47 19.79 26.18
C GLU A 240 -24.22 18.96 24.90
N SER A 241 -23.49 19.51 23.91
CA SER A 241 -23.12 18.78 22.69
C SER A 241 -21.98 17.79 22.86
N ILE A 242 -21.30 17.82 24.02
CA ILE A 242 -20.16 16.94 24.36
C ILE A 242 -20.34 16.27 25.74
N PRO A 243 -21.43 15.53 25.96
CA PRO A 243 -21.75 14.93 27.25
C PRO A 243 -20.64 13.95 27.69
N GLY A 244 -20.34 13.95 28.99
CA GLY A 244 -19.29 13.10 29.58
C GLY A 244 -17.86 13.50 29.19
N TRP A 245 -17.65 14.62 28.48
CA TRP A 245 -16.33 15.12 28.14
C TRP A 245 -15.81 16.06 29.23
N LYS A 246 -14.70 15.66 29.89
CA LYS A 246 -14.17 16.40 31.06
C LYS A 246 -15.28 16.62 32.09
N ASP A 247 -15.50 17.87 32.48
CA ASP A 247 -16.56 18.32 33.39
C ASP A 247 -17.67 19.11 32.64
N ALA A 248 -17.89 18.85 31.36
CA ALA A 248 -18.84 19.60 30.52
C ALA A 248 -20.28 19.60 31.08
N ASP A 249 -20.73 18.46 31.63
CA ASP A 249 -22.06 18.33 32.22
C ASP A 249 -22.22 19.23 33.43
N GLU A 250 -21.20 19.31 34.32
CA GLU A 250 -21.17 20.17 35.50
C GLU A 250 -21.11 21.64 35.08
N GLN A 251 -20.31 21.96 34.05
CA GLN A 251 -20.21 23.31 33.52
C GLN A 251 -21.54 23.79 32.90
N ALA A 252 -22.25 22.93 32.17
CA ALA A 252 -23.57 23.26 31.65
C ALA A 252 -24.53 23.66 32.76
N VAL A 253 -24.54 22.97 33.91
CA VAL A 253 -25.33 23.30 35.08
C VAL A 253 -24.88 24.64 35.71
N ALA A 254 -23.58 24.85 35.87
CA ALA A 254 -23.01 26.06 36.44
C ALA A 254 -23.34 27.30 35.59
N PHE A 255 -23.26 27.20 34.30
CA PHE A 255 -23.60 28.28 33.37
C PHE A 255 -25.11 28.59 33.37
N ARG A 256 -26.01 27.59 33.47
CA ARG A 256 -27.44 27.82 33.65
C ARG A 256 -27.74 28.60 34.94
N ARG A 257 -27.07 28.23 36.06
CA ARG A 257 -27.20 28.98 37.30
C ARG A 257 -26.73 30.41 37.12
N LYS A 258 -25.63 30.66 36.46
CA LYS A 258 -25.12 32.00 36.18
C LYS A 258 -26.09 32.80 35.32
N ILE A 259 -26.76 32.19 34.33
CA ILE A 259 -27.81 32.86 33.54
C ILE A 259 -28.94 33.37 34.45
N GLU A 260 -29.40 32.56 35.39
CA GLU A 260 -30.48 32.99 36.31
C GLU A 260 -30.00 34.10 37.26
N GLU A 261 -28.74 34.09 37.71
CA GLU A 261 -28.15 35.16 38.51
C GLU A 261 -28.08 36.49 37.72
N VAL A 262 -27.65 36.45 36.45
CA VAL A 262 -27.60 37.63 35.58
C VAL A 262 -28.98 38.18 35.32
N LYS A 263 -29.98 37.33 35.00
CA LYS A 263 -31.38 37.75 34.82
C LYS A 263 -31.94 38.41 36.06
N ALA A 264 -31.67 37.86 37.24
CA ALA A 264 -32.13 38.45 38.50
C ALA A 264 -31.48 39.81 38.77
N GLN A 265 -30.21 40.00 38.42
CA GLN A 265 -29.51 41.29 38.54
C GLN A 265 -30.11 42.34 37.58
N GLU A 266 -30.29 41.98 36.29
CA GLU A 266 -30.89 42.87 35.31
C GLU A 266 -32.31 43.33 35.72
N GLU A 267 -33.12 42.43 36.27
CA GLU A 267 -34.45 42.73 36.75
C GLU A 267 -34.40 43.64 37.98
N ALA A 268 -33.51 43.36 38.94
CA ALA A 268 -33.35 44.22 40.11
C ALA A 268 -32.90 45.65 39.74
N GLU A 269 -31.97 45.75 38.78
CA GLU A 269 -31.55 47.07 38.26
C GLU A 269 -32.69 47.81 37.54
N ARG A 270 -33.54 47.09 36.79
CA ARG A 270 -34.69 47.66 36.14
C ARG A 270 -35.68 48.24 37.15
N ILE A 271 -36.04 47.42 38.16
CA ILE A 271 -36.94 47.85 39.23
C ILE A 271 -36.39 49.09 39.96
N GLU A 272 -35.11 49.08 40.28
CA GLU A 272 -34.48 50.22 40.99
C GLU A 272 -34.44 51.49 40.11
N LYS A 273 -34.23 51.35 38.80
CA LYS A 273 -34.33 52.50 37.87
C LYS A 273 -35.76 53.06 37.80
N GLU A 274 -36.78 52.19 37.71
CA GLU A 274 -38.19 52.57 37.73
C GLU A 274 -38.55 53.29 39.01
N ARG A 275 -38.14 52.75 40.19
CA ARG A 275 -38.38 53.40 41.51
C ARG A 275 -37.76 54.79 41.57
N LYS A 276 -36.48 54.92 41.12
CA LYS A 276 -35.83 56.28 41.11
C LYS A 276 -36.48 57.25 40.15
N ALA A 277 -37.00 56.79 39.01
CA ALA A 277 -37.74 57.66 38.08
C ALA A 277 -39.07 58.08 38.61
N GLU A 278 -39.76 57.26 39.41
CA GLU A 278 -41.00 57.63 40.12
C GLU A 278 -40.74 58.64 41.25
N GLU A 279 -39.63 58.44 42.05
CA GLU A 279 -39.27 59.41 43.09
C GLU A 279 -38.89 60.81 42.59
N GLN A 280 -38.50 60.93 41.30
CA GLN A 280 -38.13 62.19 40.65
C GLN A 280 -39.31 62.91 39.97
N ARG A 281 -40.49 62.31 39.91
CA ARG A 281 -41.69 62.88 39.38
C ARG A 281 -42.54 63.52 40.50
#